data_ed8bd60c83fd5663a5dae2a24f7d09fc
#
_entry.id   ed8bd60c83fd5663a5dae2a24f7d09fc
#
_cell.length_a   1.000
_cell.length_b   1.000
_cell.length_c   1.000
_cell.angle_alpha   90.00
_cell.angle_beta   90.00
_cell.angle_gamma   90.00
#
_symmetry.space_group_name_H-M   'P 1'
#
loop_
_entity.id
_entity.type
_entity.pdbx_description
1 polymer ?
#
loop_
_entity_poly.entity_id
_entity_poly.type
_entity_poly.pdbx_seq_one_letter_code
_entity_poly.pdbx_strand_id
1 'polypeptide(L)'
;QKQRVAIIGSGNWGSAIATIAGYNTMRHKEVFEPTVNMYVYEEIINGEKLTDIINREHVNTKYLPHARLPDNVVAVPKAEEAARDATLLVFVLPHQFILNVCKSLKDAIAPSAHAISMIKGVDVANRHISIYADVIEKSLGIPCAALSGANIANEVAQGLFSETTIGYRASQRDLVDYYQKLFDTPKFRVGAIEDVSGVSLCGALKNIVAVGAGFVDGLEWGGNAKAAIMRIGLMEMRNFALEFFEGVRPETFTETS
;
A
#
# COMPACT_ATOMS: atom_id res chain seq x y z
N GLN A 1 6.66 -13.73 19.25
CA GLN A 1 7.41 -14.02 18.00
C GLN A 1 7.54 -12.74 17.20
N LYS A 2 8.74 -12.47 16.63
CA LYS A 2 8.96 -11.28 15.78
C LYS A 2 8.18 -11.41 14.46
N GLN A 3 7.78 -10.26 13.90
CA GLN A 3 7.10 -10.21 12.62
C GLN A 3 8.11 -10.38 11.48
N ARG A 4 7.78 -11.26 10.52
CA ARG A 4 8.48 -11.42 9.25
C ARG A 4 7.73 -10.68 8.17
N VAL A 5 8.38 -9.68 7.56
CA VAL A 5 7.76 -8.78 6.59
C VAL A 5 8.02 -9.28 5.17
N ALA A 6 6.95 -9.42 4.39
CA ALA A 6 7.01 -9.65 2.96
C ALA A 6 6.23 -8.56 2.21
N ILE A 7 6.89 -7.89 1.27
CA ILE A 7 6.27 -6.89 0.39
C ILE A 7 5.92 -7.59 -0.93
N ILE A 8 4.64 -7.59 -1.26
CA ILE A 8 4.11 -8.26 -2.44
C ILE A 8 3.89 -7.22 -3.55
N GLY A 9 4.95 -7.02 -4.33
CA GLY A 9 5.02 -6.06 -5.42
C GLY A 9 6.20 -5.10 -5.30
N SER A 10 6.81 -4.76 -6.43
CA SER A 10 8.05 -4.00 -6.55
C SER A 10 7.97 -2.85 -7.56
N GLY A 11 6.77 -2.38 -7.86
CA GLY A 11 6.60 -1.17 -8.66
C GLY A 11 7.18 0.06 -7.94
N ASN A 12 6.96 1.24 -8.50
CA ASN A 12 7.45 2.50 -7.92
C ASN A 12 7.04 2.63 -6.42
N TRP A 13 5.74 2.46 -6.12
CA TRP A 13 5.24 2.56 -4.74
C TRP A 13 5.75 1.42 -3.84
N GLY A 14 5.81 0.18 -4.36
CA GLY A 14 6.34 -0.95 -3.61
C GLY A 14 7.80 -0.77 -3.20
N SER A 15 8.63 -0.22 -4.09
CA SER A 15 10.03 0.08 -3.80
C SER A 15 10.18 1.22 -2.77
N ALA A 16 9.35 2.27 -2.86
CA ALA A 16 9.35 3.35 -1.87
C ALA A 16 8.96 2.84 -0.46
N ILE A 17 7.94 2.00 -0.37
CA ILE A 17 7.51 1.35 0.89
C ILE A 17 8.57 0.37 1.39
N ALA A 18 9.26 -0.36 0.51
CA ALA A 18 10.36 -1.24 0.90
C ALA A 18 11.52 -0.48 1.54
N THR A 19 11.77 0.74 1.08
CA THR A 19 12.77 1.62 1.70
C THR A 19 12.41 1.95 3.15
N ILE A 20 11.18 2.36 3.41
CA ILE A 20 10.69 2.68 4.75
C ILE A 20 10.70 1.43 5.64
N ALA A 21 10.11 0.33 5.15
CA ALA A 21 10.03 -0.92 5.89
C ALA A 21 11.40 -1.47 6.25
N GLY A 22 12.37 -1.42 5.32
CA GLY A 22 13.73 -1.86 5.56
C GLY A 22 14.43 -1.08 6.67
N TYR A 23 14.32 0.25 6.68
CA TYR A 23 14.85 1.06 7.79
C TYR A 23 14.16 0.77 9.12
N ASN A 24 12.83 0.66 9.12
CA ASN A 24 12.05 0.47 10.35
C ASN A 24 12.21 -0.93 10.95
N THR A 25 12.35 -2.00 10.15
CA THR A 25 12.66 -3.33 10.68
C THR A 25 14.03 -3.38 11.37
N MET A 26 14.99 -2.61 10.88
CA MET A 26 16.29 -2.46 11.52
C MET A 26 16.24 -1.60 12.78
N ARG A 27 15.34 -0.63 12.84
CA ARG A 27 15.11 0.24 14.00
C ARG A 27 14.35 -0.46 15.11
N HIS A 28 13.37 -1.30 14.76
CA HIS A 28 12.47 -2.01 15.71
C HIS A 28 12.76 -3.52 15.72
N LYS A 29 14.03 -3.88 15.97
CA LYS A 29 14.50 -5.28 15.99
C LYS A 29 13.84 -6.14 17.07
N GLU A 30 13.27 -5.54 18.06
CA GLU A 30 12.48 -6.22 19.10
C GLU A 30 11.13 -6.72 18.57
N VAL A 31 10.61 -6.07 17.54
CA VAL A 31 9.30 -6.36 16.93
C VAL A 31 9.44 -7.16 15.63
N PHE A 32 10.44 -6.81 14.80
CA PHE A 32 10.59 -7.37 13.45
C PHE A 32 11.85 -8.19 13.30
N GLU A 33 11.79 -9.19 12.43
CA GLU A 33 13.00 -9.75 11.81
C GLU A 33 13.60 -8.69 10.88
N PRO A 34 14.95 -8.57 10.84
CA PRO A 34 15.60 -7.49 10.09
C PRO A 34 15.32 -7.54 8.58
N THR A 35 15.30 -8.74 8.00
CA THR A 35 15.15 -8.94 6.56
C THR A 35 13.72 -8.63 6.11
N VAL A 36 13.61 -7.86 5.03
CA VAL A 36 12.36 -7.60 4.31
C VAL A 36 12.44 -8.26 2.95
N ASN A 37 11.65 -9.31 2.71
CA ASN A 37 11.55 -9.91 1.39
C ASN A 37 10.60 -9.08 0.51
N MET A 38 11.01 -8.78 -0.70
CA MET A 38 10.20 -8.06 -1.68
C MET A 38 10.00 -8.95 -2.93
N TYR A 39 8.76 -9.32 -3.19
CA TYR A 39 8.41 -9.99 -4.44
C TYR A 39 8.60 -9.04 -5.62
N VAL A 40 9.47 -9.43 -6.54
CA VAL A 40 9.80 -8.71 -7.76
C VAL A 40 9.42 -9.60 -8.94
N TYR A 41 8.45 -9.17 -9.75
CA TYR A 41 8.22 -9.86 -11.02
C TYR A 41 9.50 -9.80 -11.86
N GLU A 42 10.04 -10.98 -12.22
CA GLU A 42 11.33 -11.07 -12.88
C GLU A 42 11.28 -10.53 -14.30
N GLU A 43 12.15 -9.59 -14.58
CA GLU A 43 12.33 -8.96 -15.88
C GLU A 43 13.81 -8.91 -16.23
N ILE A 44 14.11 -8.89 -17.52
CA ILE A 44 15.50 -8.74 -18.00
C ILE A 44 15.72 -7.27 -18.39
N ILE A 45 16.65 -6.63 -17.70
CA ILE A 45 17.05 -5.24 -17.93
C ILE A 45 18.47 -5.25 -18.46
N ASN A 46 18.66 -4.82 -19.70
CA ASN A 46 19.98 -4.80 -20.35
C ASN A 46 20.73 -6.15 -20.30
N GLY A 47 19.99 -7.27 -20.38
CA GLY A 47 20.55 -8.62 -20.38
C GLY A 47 20.73 -9.24 -18.98
N GLU A 48 20.38 -8.54 -17.91
CA GLU A 48 20.51 -9.01 -16.52
C GLU A 48 19.14 -9.09 -15.84
N LYS A 49 18.97 -10.00 -14.91
CA LYS A 49 17.73 -10.14 -14.11
C LYS A 49 17.57 -8.95 -13.16
N LEU A 50 16.35 -8.39 -13.10
CA LEU A 50 16.06 -7.26 -12.24
C LEU A 50 16.28 -7.60 -10.75
N THR A 51 15.99 -8.83 -10.33
CA THR A 51 16.27 -9.27 -8.94
C THR A 51 17.74 -9.29 -8.62
N ASP A 52 18.60 -9.72 -9.55
CA ASP A 52 20.06 -9.73 -9.37
C ASP A 52 20.62 -8.30 -9.27
N ILE A 53 20.12 -7.39 -10.12
CA ILE A 53 20.48 -5.97 -10.07
C ILE A 53 20.10 -5.38 -8.71
N ILE A 54 18.84 -5.58 -8.27
CA ILE A 54 18.37 -5.03 -6.99
C ILE A 54 19.18 -5.58 -5.82
N ASN A 55 19.44 -6.87 -5.78
CA ASN A 55 20.18 -7.49 -4.67
C ASN A 55 21.67 -7.09 -4.63
N ARG A 56 22.26 -6.75 -5.77
CA ARG A 56 23.64 -6.29 -5.86
C ARG A 56 23.80 -4.78 -5.62
N GLU A 57 22.94 -3.98 -6.27
CA GLU A 57 23.09 -2.52 -6.30
C GLU A 57 22.21 -1.82 -5.27
N HIS A 58 21.24 -2.54 -4.70
CA HIS A 58 20.21 -2.00 -3.84
C HIS A 58 19.41 -0.84 -4.48
N VAL A 59 19.18 -0.93 -5.79
CA VAL A 59 18.41 0.04 -6.57
C VAL A 59 17.45 -0.70 -7.49
N ASN A 60 16.19 -0.33 -7.48
CA ASN A 60 15.26 -0.78 -8.49
C ASN A 60 15.38 0.13 -9.72
N THR A 61 16.28 -0.24 -10.61
CA THR A 61 16.67 0.59 -11.78
C THR A 61 15.53 0.84 -12.75
N LYS A 62 14.51 -0.01 -12.76
CA LYS A 62 13.33 0.15 -13.62
C LYS A 62 12.28 1.08 -13.02
N TYR A 63 11.96 0.91 -11.75
CA TYR A 63 10.77 1.54 -11.15
C TYR A 63 11.10 2.65 -10.14
N LEU A 64 12.32 2.67 -9.57
CA LEU A 64 12.75 3.69 -8.62
C LEU A 64 14.27 3.94 -8.74
N PRO A 65 14.76 4.41 -9.92
CA PRO A 65 16.19 4.47 -10.22
C PRO A 65 16.98 5.49 -9.36
N HIS A 66 16.30 6.43 -8.72
CA HIS A 66 16.92 7.53 -7.98
C HIS A 66 16.91 7.34 -6.46
N ALA A 67 16.48 6.17 -5.97
CA ALA A 67 16.46 5.87 -4.55
C ALA A 67 17.13 4.52 -4.27
N ARG A 68 17.99 4.50 -3.25
CA ARG A 68 18.64 3.28 -2.78
C ARG A 68 17.76 2.60 -1.75
N LEU A 69 17.55 1.28 -1.94
CA LEU A 69 16.91 0.40 -0.96
C LEU A 69 17.90 0.07 0.17
N PRO A 70 17.44 -0.12 1.42
CA PRO A 70 18.27 -0.65 2.49
C PRO A 70 18.83 -2.04 2.16
N ASP A 71 20.02 -2.35 2.66
CA ASP A 71 20.73 -3.61 2.38
C ASP A 71 19.99 -4.86 2.89
N ASN A 72 19.07 -4.70 3.80
CA ASN A 72 18.22 -5.76 4.35
C ASN A 72 16.93 -6.03 3.54
N VAL A 73 16.70 -5.29 2.46
CA VAL A 73 15.64 -5.56 1.49
C VAL A 73 16.16 -6.54 0.45
N VAL A 74 15.51 -7.69 0.35
CA VAL A 74 15.91 -8.77 -0.55
C VAL A 74 14.87 -8.94 -1.65
N ALA A 75 15.26 -8.78 -2.90
CA ALA A 75 14.42 -9.03 -4.07
C ALA A 75 14.31 -10.52 -4.35
N VAL A 76 13.07 -11.04 -4.45
CA VAL A 76 12.77 -12.46 -4.65
C VAL A 76 11.83 -12.60 -5.85
N PRO A 77 12.16 -13.46 -6.86
CA PRO A 77 11.39 -13.51 -8.12
C PRO A 77 10.08 -14.30 -8.03
N LYS A 78 9.85 -15.03 -6.95
CA LYS A 78 8.61 -15.80 -6.76
C LYS A 78 7.87 -15.33 -5.50
N ALA A 79 6.58 -15.08 -5.65
CA ALA A 79 5.76 -14.54 -4.56
C ALA A 79 5.70 -15.49 -3.35
N GLU A 80 5.57 -16.79 -3.58
CA GLU A 80 5.54 -17.83 -2.53
C GLU A 80 6.88 -17.96 -1.78
N GLU A 81 7.99 -17.69 -2.47
CA GLU A 81 9.31 -17.68 -1.83
C GLU A 81 9.51 -16.41 -1.00
N ALA A 82 9.07 -15.25 -1.53
CA ALA A 82 9.12 -13.98 -0.80
C ALA A 82 8.27 -14.00 0.48
N ALA A 83 7.11 -14.64 0.42
CA ALA A 83 6.15 -14.72 1.52
C ALA A 83 6.35 -15.94 2.45
N ARG A 84 7.38 -16.75 2.24
CA ARG A 84 7.62 -17.97 3.05
C ARG A 84 7.72 -17.63 4.53
N ASP A 85 6.82 -18.22 5.33
CA ASP A 85 6.69 -18.00 6.76
C ASP A 85 6.47 -16.52 7.15
N ALA A 86 6.03 -15.67 6.22
CA ALA A 86 5.72 -14.28 6.51
C ALA A 86 4.53 -14.19 7.47
N THR A 87 4.65 -13.31 8.45
CA THR A 87 3.58 -12.97 9.39
C THR A 87 2.93 -11.62 9.09
N LEU A 88 3.62 -10.74 8.37
CA LEU A 88 3.10 -9.46 7.93
C LEU A 88 3.32 -9.29 6.42
N LEU A 89 2.22 -9.24 5.65
CA LEU A 89 2.23 -9.07 4.21
C LEU A 89 1.79 -7.66 3.82
N VAL A 90 2.54 -7.02 2.93
CA VAL A 90 2.25 -5.70 2.38
C VAL A 90 1.92 -5.84 0.90
N PHE A 91 0.63 -5.73 0.55
CA PHE A 91 0.18 -5.84 -0.84
C PHE A 91 0.25 -4.51 -1.56
N VAL A 92 1.06 -4.44 -2.61
CA VAL A 92 1.35 -3.20 -3.36
C VAL A 92 1.54 -3.47 -4.87
N LEU A 93 0.94 -4.55 -5.35
CA LEU A 93 0.97 -4.94 -6.77
C LEU A 93 -0.27 -4.41 -7.53
N PRO A 94 -0.24 -4.37 -8.88
CA PRO A 94 -1.41 -4.03 -9.68
C PRO A 94 -2.56 -5.02 -9.44
N HIS A 95 -3.76 -4.50 -9.34
CA HIS A 95 -4.95 -5.22 -8.88
C HIS A 95 -5.29 -6.48 -9.72
N GLN A 96 -5.01 -6.45 -11.02
CA GLN A 96 -5.28 -7.59 -11.92
C GLN A 96 -4.51 -8.88 -11.54
N PHE A 97 -3.44 -8.77 -10.74
CA PHE A 97 -2.63 -9.93 -10.35
C PHE A 97 -2.98 -10.49 -8.96
N ILE A 98 -3.84 -9.82 -8.18
CA ILE A 98 -4.10 -10.13 -6.78
C ILE A 98 -4.57 -11.57 -6.60
N LEU A 99 -5.60 -11.99 -7.32
CA LEU A 99 -6.18 -13.33 -7.14
C LEU A 99 -5.19 -14.44 -7.44
N ASN A 100 -4.38 -14.28 -8.50
CA ASN A 100 -3.36 -15.27 -8.87
C ASN A 100 -2.25 -15.31 -7.82
N VAL A 101 -1.79 -14.16 -7.34
CA VAL A 101 -0.76 -14.08 -6.32
C VAL A 101 -1.28 -14.64 -4.98
N CYS A 102 -2.46 -14.25 -4.52
CA CYS A 102 -3.04 -14.82 -3.29
C CYS A 102 -3.13 -16.36 -3.36
N LYS A 103 -3.50 -16.93 -4.53
CA LYS A 103 -3.54 -18.36 -4.72
C LYS A 103 -2.18 -19.02 -4.50
N SER A 104 -1.08 -18.40 -4.95
CA SER A 104 0.28 -18.93 -4.74
C SER A 104 0.78 -18.75 -3.30
N LEU A 105 0.24 -17.78 -2.55
CA LEU A 105 0.68 -17.50 -1.18
C LEU A 105 0.02 -18.39 -0.12
N LYS A 106 -1.11 -19.03 -0.42
CA LYS A 106 -2.00 -19.65 0.56
C LYS A 106 -1.30 -20.66 1.48
N ASP A 107 -0.37 -21.44 0.92
CA ASP A 107 0.36 -22.48 1.66
C ASP A 107 1.78 -22.02 2.08
N ALA A 108 2.18 -20.80 1.74
CA ALA A 108 3.51 -20.26 2.00
C ALA A 108 3.59 -19.38 3.26
N ILE A 109 2.50 -18.71 3.60
CA ILE A 109 2.43 -17.76 4.72
C ILE A 109 2.26 -18.46 6.07
N ALA A 110 2.65 -17.76 7.14
CA ALA A 110 2.44 -18.27 8.50
C ALA A 110 0.94 -18.36 8.84
N PRO A 111 0.50 -19.33 9.66
CA PRO A 111 -0.90 -19.41 10.12
C PRO A 111 -1.39 -18.14 10.89
N SER A 112 -0.47 -17.42 11.52
CA SER A 112 -0.73 -16.18 12.24
C SER A 112 -0.56 -14.93 11.37
N ALA A 113 -0.48 -15.08 10.05
CA ALA A 113 -0.24 -13.97 9.16
C ALA A 113 -1.40 -12.95 9.16
N HIS A 114 -1.05 -11.70 8.95
CA HIS A 114 -1.96 -10.61 8.69
C HIS A 114 -1.42 -9.74 7.55
N ALA A 115 -2.29 -8.97 6.94
CA ALA A 115 -1.94 -8.19 5.75
C ALA A 115 -2.36 -6.73 5.86
N ILE A 116 -1.71 -5.91 5.04
CA ILE A 116 -2.14 -4.54 4.76
C ILE A 116 -2.11 -4.30 3.25
N SER A 117 -3.21 -3.78 2.72
CA SER A 117 -3.36 -3.45 1.29
C SER A 117 -3.07 -1.97 1.05
N MET A 118 -2.21 -1.70 0.09
CA MET A 118 -1.94 -0.36 -0.46
C MET A 118 -2.43 -0.23 -1.90
N ILE A 119 -3.30 -1.14 -2.31
CA ILE A 119 -3.79 -1.23 -3.67
C ILE A 119 -4.91 -0.20 -3.87
N LYS A 120 -4.71 0.66 -4.87
CA LYS A 120 -5.68 1.69 -5.24
C LYS A 120 -6.67 1.11 -6.24
N GLY A 121 -7.96 1.13 -5.89
CA GLY A 121 -9.02 0.64 -6.76
C GLY A 121 -10.05 -0.19 -6.01
N VAL A 122 -11.06 -0.61 -6.75
CA VAL A 122 -12.12 -1.50 -6.30
C VAL A 122 -12.27 -2.65 -7.29
N ASP A 123 -12.67 -3.80 -6.80
CA ASP A 123 -13.10 -4.91 -7.64
C ASP A 123 -14.59 -4.79 -7.91
N VAL A 124 -14.99 -4.93 -9.17
CA VAL A 124 -16.40 -4.88 -9.57
C VAL A 124 -16.76 -6.18 -10.26
N ALA A 125 -17.49 -7.02 -9.56
CA ALA A 125 -17.94 -8.31 -10.08
C ALA A 125 -19.42 -8.53 -9.75
N ASN A 126 -20.20 -9.03 -10.70
CA ASN A 126 -21.61 -9.39 -10.51
C ASN A 126 -22.48 -8.26 -9.89
N ARG A 127 -22.26 -7.00 -10.29
CA ARG A 127 -22.90 -5.80 -9.74
C ARG A 127 -22.61 -5.55 -8.24
N HIS A 128 -21.55 -6.14 -7.73
CA HIS A 128 -21.06 -5.92 -6.37
C HIS A 128 -19.69 -5.24 -6.44
N ILE A 129 -19.49 -4.25 -5.57
CA ILE A 129 -18.24 -3.51 -5.43
C ILE A 129 -17.53 -4.00 -4.16
N SER A 130 -16.28 -4.41 -4.28
CA SER A 130 -15.45 -4.86 -3.17
C SER A 130 -14.14 -4.08 -3.10
N ILE A 131 -13.67 -3.78 -1.91
CA ILE A 131 -12.32 -3.25 -1.71
C ILE A 131 -11.29 -4.39 -1.75
N TYR A 132 -10.07 -4.11 -2.18
CA TYR A 132 -9.04 -5.15 -2.30
C TYR A 132 -8.58 -5.73 -0.95
N ALA A 133 -8.75 -5.01 0.16
CA ALA A 133 -8.55 -5.59 1.48
C ALA A 133 -9.49 -6.79 1.74
N ASP A 134 -10.77 -6.69 1.34
CA ASP A 134 -11.74 -7.80 1.46
C ASP A 134 -11.41 -8.96 0.53
N VAL A 135 -10.96 -8.65 -0.70
CA VAL A 135 -10.55 -9.67 -1.68
C VAL A 135 -9.37 -10.49 -1.16
N ILE A 136 -8.37 -9.82 -0.56
CA ILE A 136 -7.19 -10.46 0.03
C ILE A 136 -7.61 -11.30 1.25
N GLU A 137 -8.38 -10.71 2.16
CA GLU A 137 -8.87 -11.37 3.37
C GLU A 137 -9.66 -12.65 3.03
N LYS A 138 -10.59 -12.57 2.09
CA LYS A 138 -11.37 -13.72 1.61
C LYS A 138 -10.50 -14.78 0.93
N SER A 139 -9.48 -14.35 0.16
CA SER A 139 -8.64 -15.28 -0.60
C SER A 139 -7.65 -16.04 0.27
N LEU A 140 -7.08 -15.40 1.29
CA LEU A 140 -6.04 -15.97 2.15
C LEU A 140 -6.57 -16.45 3.51
N GLY A 141 -7.75 -16.00 3.93
CA GLY A 141 -8.30 -16.30 5.26
C GLY A 141 -7.56 -15.59 6.40
N ILE A 142 -6.91 -14.46 6.13
CA ILE A 142 -6.14 -13.68 7.11
C ILE A 142 -6.69 -12.25 7.21
N PRO A 143 -6.57 -11.57 8.37
CA PRO A 143 -6.99 -10.17 8.49
C PRO A 143 -6.22 -9.26 7.52
N CYS A 144 -6.92 -8.33 6.85
CA CYS A 144 -6.30 -7.37 5.95
C CYS A 144 -6.77 -5.95 6.25
N ALA A 145 -5.85 -5.09 6.66
CA ALA A 145 -6.02 -3.65 6.82
C ALA A 145 -5.81 -2.93 5.47
N ALA A 146 -6.02 -1.62 5.44
CA ALA A 146 -5.72 -0.78 4.28
C ALA A 146 -4.80 0.38 4.67
N LEU A 147 -3.97 0.86 3.74
CA LEU A 147 -3.20 2.09 3.89
C LEU A 147 -3.38 2.96 2.67
N SER A 148 -3.75 4.21 2.90
CA SER A 148 -3.91 5.19 1.84
C SER A 148 -3.58 6.60 2.34
N GLY A 149 -3.16 7.46 1.41
CA GLY A 149 -2.86 8.87 1.65
C GLY A 149 -2.50 9.56 0.33
N ALA A 150 -2.30 10.86 0.37
CA ALA A 150 -1.79 11.64 -0.76
C ALA A 150 -0.28 11.44 -0.89
N ASN A 151 0.12 10.29 -1.42
CA ASN A 151 1.52 9.87 -1.47
C ASN A 151 2.00 9.70 -2.91
N ILE A 152 3.04 10.44 -3.27
CA ILE A 152 3.79 10.31 -4.53
C ILE A 152 5.06 9.50 -4.23
N ALA A 153 5.19 8.34 -4.84
CA ALA A 153 6.25 7.37 -4.51
C ALA A 153 7.66 7.95 -4.61
N ASN A 154 7.95 8.75 -5.64
CA ASN A 154 9.25 9.39 -5.80
C ASN A 154 9.56 10.41 -4.70
N GLU A 155 8.56 11.16 -4.24
CA GLU A 155 8.71 12.12 -3.15
C GLU A 155 8.96 11.41 -1.82
N VAL A 156 8.20 10.36 -1.55
CA VAL A 156 8.38 9.51 -0.35
C VAL A 156 9.78 8.89 -0.33
N ALA A 157 10.23 8.35 -1.47
CA ALA A 157 11.55 7.74 -1.59
C ALA A 157 12.70 8.75 -1.43
N GLN A 158 12.47 10.03 -1.77
CA GLN A 158 13.41 11.13 -1.55
C GLN A 158 13.35 11.70 -0.11
N GLY A 159 12.48 11.15 0.74
CA GLY A 159 12.30 11.62 2.11
C GLY A 159 11.61 12.97 2.24
N LEU A 160 10.81 13.37 1.26
CA LEU A 160 9.91 14.51 1.39
C LEU A 160 8.76 14.14 2.33
N PHE A 161 8.25 15.15 3.04
CA PHE A 161 7.18 14.93 4.02
C PHE A 161 5.91 14.41 3.34
N SER A 162 5.30 13.41 3.95
CA SER A 162 4.06 12.79 3.48
C SER A 162 3.25 12.24 4.65
N GLU A 163 1.95 12.23 4.53
CA GLU A 163 1.02 11.65 5.50
C GLU A 163 0.22 10.51 4.88
N THR A 164 -0.13 9.53 5.70
CA THR A 164 -0.95 8.40 5.29
C THR A 164 -1.78 7.88 6.45
N THR A 165 -2.85 7.18 6.17
CA THR A 165 -3.75 6.64 7.19
C THR A 165 -3.92 5.14 7.01
N ILE A 166 -3.82 4.40 8.13
CA ILE A 166 -4.16 2.99 8.22
C ILE A 166 -5.65 2.88 8.55
N GLY A 167 -6.40 2.22 7.69
CA GLY A 167 -7.77 1.77 7.96
C GLY A 167 -7.75 0.35 8.51
N TYR A 168 -8.37 0.12 9.65
CA TYR A 168 -8.42 -1.19 10.30
C TYR A 168 -9.84 -1.52 10.78
N ARG A 169 -10.14 -2.80 10.99
CA ARG A 169 -11.39 -3.25 11.65
C ARG A 169 -11.18 -3.37 13.15
N ALA A 170 -12.25 -3.29 13.95
CA ALA A 170 -12.19 -3.46 15.42
C ALA A 170 -11.42 -4.73 15.84
N SER A 171 -11.60 -5.83 15.10
CA SER A 171 -10.87 -7.10 15.30
C SER A 171 -9.37 -7.04 15.01
N GLN A 172 -8.90 -5.98 14.35
CA GLN A 172 -7.50 -5.78 13.95
C GLN A 172 -6.79 -4.74 14.82
N ARG A 173 -7.43 -4.22 15.86
CA ARG A 173 -6.88 -3.15 16.72
C ARG A 173 -5.47 -3.47 17.24
N ASP A 174 -5.24 -4.70 17.65
CA ASP A 174 -3.94 -5.15 18.18
C ASP A 174 -2.84 -5.24 17.11
N LEU A 175 -3.20 -5.22 15.82
CA LEU A 175 -2.28 -5.24 14.70
C LEU A 175 -1.79 -3.85 14.29
N VAL A 176 -2.50 -2.80 14.68
CA VAL A 176 -2.22 -1.41 14.26
C VAL A 176 -0.82 -0.96 14.68
N ASP A 177 -0.38 -1.32 15.87
CA ASP A 177 0.96 -0.99 16.38
C ASP A 177 2.08 -1.57 15.50
N TYR A 178 1.91 -2.79 14.96
CA TYR A 178 2.86 -3.37 14.01
C TYR A 178 2.93 -2.57 12.71
N TYR A 179 1.78 -2.18 12.15
CA TYR A 179 1.75 -1.38 10.93
C TYR A 179 2.34 0.01 11.13
N GLN A 180 2.00 0.69 12.24
CA GLN A 180 2.57 1.99 12.56
C GLN A 180 4.08 1.91 12.74
N LYS A 181 4.60 0.94 13.52
CA LYS A 181 6.05 0.73 13.68
C LYS A 181 6.76 0.39 12.37
N LEU A 182 6.07 -0.30 11.44
CA LEU A 182 6.66 -0.63 10.15
C LEU A 182 6.77 0.58 9.22
N PHE A 183 5.83 1.53 9.29
CA PHE A 183 5.76 2.60 8.30
C PHE A 183 5.99 4.01 8.85
N ASP A 184 5.71 4.30 10.13
CA ASP A 184 5.85 5.67 10.67
C ASP A 184 7.31 6.10 10.74
N THR A 185 7.59 7.28 10.18
CA THR A 185 8.89 7.96 10.25
C THR A 185 8.66 9.47 10.44
N PRO A 186 9.68 10.25 10.81
CA PRO A 186 9.53 11.71 10.87
C PRO A 186 9.10 12.38 9.56
N LYS A 187 9.30 11.69 8.42
CA LYS A 187 8.97 12.18 7.07
C LYS A 187 7.77 11.49 6.43
N PHE A 188 7.35 10.35 6.97
CA PHE A 188 6.19 9.61 6.51
C PHE A 188 5.31 9.30 7.73
N ARG A 189 4.37 10.22 8.01
CA ARG A 189 3.53 10.15 9.22
C ARG A 189 2.34 9.24 8.99
N VAL A 190 2.07 8.36 9.95
CA VAL A 190 1.06 7.30 9.83
C VAL A 190 -0.02 7.45 10.89
N GLY A 191 -1.19 7.96 10.48
CA GLY A 191 -2.43 7.93 11.28
C GLY A 191 -3.10 6.55 11.24
N ALA A 192 -4.09 6.34 12.09
CA ALA A 192 -4.91 5.14 12.08
C ALA A 192 -6.37 5.43 12.43
N ILE A 193 -7.31 4.84 11.69
CA ILE A 193 -8.75 4.98 11.89
C ILE A 193 -9.43 3.61 11.76
N GLU A 194 -10.46 3.36 12.55
CA GLU A 194 -11.24 2.12 12.47
C GLU A 194 -12.24 2.17 11.31
N ASP A 195 -11.71 2.16 10.08
CA ASP A 195 -12.46 2.22 8.83
C ASP A 195 -11.62 1.74 7.64
N VAL A 196 -11.59 0.43 7.38
CA VAL A 196 -10.88 -0.15 6.22
C VAL A 196 -11.50 0.29 4.90
N SER A 197 -12.83 0.33 4.85
CA SER A 197 -13.56 0.64 3.62
C SER A 197 -13.36 2.09 3.20
N GLY A 198 -13.52 3.04 4.10
CA GLY A 198 -13.31 4.46 3.83
C GLY A 198 -11.88 4.76 3.37
N VAL A 199 -10.86 4.24 4.07
CA VAL A 199 -9.45 4.42 3.68
C VAL A 199 -9.16 3.83 2.30
N SER A 200 -9.67 2.63 1.99
CA SER A 200 -9.51 2.00 0.67
C SER A 200 -10.18 2.83 -0.43
N LEU A 201 -11.40 3.31 -0.19
CA LEU A 201 -12.19 4.10 -1.15
C LEU A 201 -11.58 5.49 -1.38
N CYS A 202 -11.05 6.14 -0.35
CA CYS A 202 -10.28 7.37 -0.52
C CYS A 202 -9.15 7.17 -1.54
N GLY A 203 -8.37 6.11 -1.39
CA GLY A 203 -7.29 5.78 -2.32
C GLY A 203 -7.75 5.46 -3.74
N ALA A 204 -8.90 4.79 -3.88
CA ALA A 204 -9.46 4.41 -5.17
C ALA A 204 -10.06 5.60 -5.94
N LEU A 205 -10.82 6.45 -5.24
CA LEU A 205 -11.66 7.48 -5.87
C LEU A 205 -10.95 8.82 -6.06
N LYS A 206 -9.98 9.17 -5.21
CA LYS A 206 -9.31 10.48 -5.27
C LYS A 206 -8.66 10.82 -6.61
N ASN A 207 -8.24 9.82 -7.38
CA ASN A 207 -7.64 10.05 -8.69
C ASN A 207 -8.64 10.65 -9.69
N ILE A 208 -9.94 10.37 -9.54
CA ILE A 208 -11.01 10.98 -10.35
C ILE A 208 -11.04 12.49 -10.08
N VAL A 209 -10.99 12.86 -8.80
CA VAL A 209 -10.96 14.27 -8.37
C VAL A 209 -9.68 14.95 -8.84
N ALA A 210 -8.54 14.27 -8.75
CA ALA A 210 -7.25 14.80 -9.23
C ALA A 210 -7.25 15.07 -10.73
N VAL A 211 -7.84 14.18 -11.55
CA VAL A 211 -8.01 14.39 -13.00
C VAL A 211 -8.92 15.59 -13.26
N GLY A 212 -10.03 15.71 -12.53
CA GLY A 212 -10.93 16.86 -12.60
C GLY A 212 -10.22 18.18 -12.28
N ALA A 213 -9.40 18.18 -11.22
CA ALA A 213 -8.58 19.34 -10.86
C ALA A 213 -7.55 19.69 -11.96
N GLY A 214 -6.97 18.66 -12.60
CA GLY A 214 -6.06 18.83 -13.74
C GLY A 214 -6.75 19.46 -14.97
N PHE A 215 -8.01 19.14 -15.25
CA PHE A 215 -8.78 19.81 -16.29
C PHE A 215 -8.99 21.29 -15.98
N VAL A 216 -9.27 21.65 -14.72
CA VAL A 216 -9.40 23.06 -14.32
C VAL A 216 -8.09 23.83 -14.51
N ASP A 217 -6.96 23.19 -14.19
CA ASP A 217 -5.63 23.80 -14.45
C ASP A 217 -5.38 23.98 -15.96
N GLY A 218 -5.65 22.94 -16.76
CA GLY A 218 -5.44 22.98 -18.20
C GLY A 218 -6.34 23.99 -18.96
N LEU A 219 -7.52 24.29 -18.38
CA LEU A 219 -8.46 25.31 -18.89
C LEU A 219 -8.22 26.70 -18.29
N GLU A 220 -7.22 26.83 -17.42
CA GLU A 220 -6.86 28.12 -16.75
C GLU A 220 -8.03 28.77 -16.00
N TRP A 221 -8.94 27.97 -15.42
CA TRP A 221 -10.11 28.50 -14.68
C TRP A 221 -9.76 29.11 -13.32
N GLY A 222 -8.51 28.94 -12.87
CA GLY A 222 -7.99 29.54 -11.65
C GLY A 222 -8.22 28.76 -10.36
N GLY A 223 -7.58 29.22 -9.28
CA GLY A 223 -7.52 28.51 -8.00
C GLY A 223 -8.87 28.32 -7.30
N ASN A 224 -9.79 29.28 -7.44
CA ASN A 224 -11.12 29.17 -6.82
C ASN A 224 -11.95 28.04 -7.43
N ALA A 225 -11.91 27.87 -8.76
CA ALA A 225 -12.58 26.77 -9.43
C ALA A 225 -11.94 25.41 -9.06
N LYS A 226 -10.61 25.35 -8.96
CA LYS A 226 -9.88 24.15 -8.52
C LYS A 226 -10.26 23.76 -7.09
N ALA A 227 -10.28 24.71 -6.15
CA ALA A 227 -10.70 24.47 -4.77
C ALA A 227 -12.15 23.98 -4.69
N ALA A 228 -13.05 24.55 -5.51
CA ALA A 228 -14.45 24.13 -5.56
C ALA A 228 -14.61 22.70 -6.05
N ILE A 229 -13.92 22.29 -7.13
CA ILE A 229 -14.03 20.93 -7.67
C ILE A 229 -13.41 19.89 -6.72
N MET A 230 -12.31 20.22 -6.05
CA MET A 230 -11.71 19.35 -5.04
C MET A 230 -12.68 19.14 -3.86
N ARG A 231 -13.28 20.19 -3.32
CA ARG A 231 -14.27 20.08 -2.24
C ARG A 231 -15.50 19.26 -2.66
N ILE A 232 -16.04 19.52 -3.85
CA ILE A 232 -17.19 18.76 -4.38
C ILE A 232 -16.79 17.30 -4.53
N GLY A 233 -15.63 17.03 -5.12
CA GLY A 233 -15.12 15.66 -5.30
C GLY A 233 -14.98 14.89 -3.99
N LEU A 234 -14.44 15.52 -2.94
CA LEU A 234 -14.36 14.90 -1.61
C LEU A 234 -15.75 14.58 -1.03
N MET A 235 -16.73 15.46 -1.22
CA MET A 235 -18.11 15.21 -0.80
C MET A 235 -18.74 14.05 -1.56
N GLU A 236 -18.53 13.99 -2.88
CA GLU A 236 -19.02 12.88 -3.72
C GLU A 236 -18.39 11.54 -3.32
N MET A 237 -17.07 11.51 -3.08
CA MET A 237 -16.37 10.31 -2.59
C MET A 237 -16.96 9.82 -1.27
N ARG A 238 -17.17 10.74 -0.30
CA ARG A 238 -17.78 10.42 0.99
C ARG A 238 -19.20 9.88 0.83
N ASN A 239 -20.04 10.56 0.05
CA ASN A 239 -21.43 10.15 -0.15
C ASN A 239 -21.52 8.78 -0.81
N PHE A 240 -20.69 8.52 -1.84
CA PHE A 240 -20.58 7.21 -2.46
C PHE A 240 -20.21 6.12 -1.45
N ALA A 241 -19.20 6.39 -0.62
CA ALA A 241 -18.74 5.40 0.35
C ALA A 241 -19.81 5.09 1.42
N LEU A 242 -20.50 6.11 1.93
CA LEU A 242 -21.60 5.95 2.90
C LEU A 242 -22.82 5.21 2.33
N GLU A 243 -23.09 5.37 1.03
CA GLU A 243 -24.23 4.72 0.35
C GLU A 243 -23.95 3.22 0.09
N PHE A 244 -22.72 2.87 -0.31
CA PHE A 244 -22.43 1.52 -0.82
C PHE A 244 -21.65 0.63 0.14
N PHE A 245 -21.14 1.17 1.26
CA PHE A 245 -20.32 0.40 2.21
C PHE A 245 -20.74 0.63 3.66
N GLU A 246 -20.96 -0.45 4.39
CA GLU A 246 -21.25 -0.40 5.82
C GLU A 246 -20.00 -0.06 6.64
N GLY A 247 -20.20 0.63 7.75
CA GLY A 247 -19.13 0.96 8.72
C GLY A 247 -18.16 2.04 8.29
N VAL A 248 -18.42 2.71 7.17
CA VAL A 248 -17.63 3.88 6.73
C VAL A 248 -17.88 5.06 7.66
N ARG A 249 -16.79 5.74 8.03
CA ARG A 249 -16.82 6.94 8.86
C ARG A 249 -16.67 8.20 8.01
N PRO A 250 -17.55 9.21 8.16
CA PRO A 250 -17.42 10.47 7.41
C PRO A 250 -16.08 11.17 7.61
N GLU A 251 -15.49 11.06 8.82
CA GLU A 251 -14.22 11.68 9.21
C GLU A 251 -13.05 11.14 8.39
N THR A 252 -13.11 9.90 7.92
CA THR A 252 -12.07 9.26 7.10
C THR A 252 -11.70 10.11 5.89
N PHE A 253 -12.69 10.79 5.29
CA PHE A 253 -12.51 11.59 4.08
C PHE A 253 -11.83 12.94 4.33
N THR A 254 -11.68 13.36 5.57
CA THR A 254 -10.89 14.54 5.96
C THR A 254 -9.54 14.19 6.56
N GLU A 255 -9.33 12.90 6.94
CA GLU A 255 -8.08 12.44 7.53
C GLU A 255 -7.17 11.70 6.53
N THR A 256 -7.73 11.18 5.42
CA THR A 256 -7.03 10.26 4.49
C THR A 256 -6.87 10.81 3.07
N SER A 257 -7.63 11.81 2.67
CA SER A 257 -7.70 12.34 1.29
C SER A 257 -6.74 13.47 0.98
#